data_c3232a04f45b96f9bed3f67e7185e79e
#
_entry.id   c3232a04f45b96f9bed3f67e7185e79e
#
_cell.length_a   1.000
_cell.length_b   1.000
_cell.length_c   1.000
_cell.angle_alpha   90.00
_cell.angle_beta   90.00
_cell.angle_gamma   90.00
#
_symmetry.space_group_name_H-M   'P 1'
#
loop_
_entity.id
_entity.type
_entity.pdbx_description
1 polymer ?
#
loop_
_entity_poly.entity_id
_entity_poly.type
_entity_poly.pdbx_seq_one_letter_code
_entity_poly.pdbx_strand_id
1 'polypeptide(L)' 'MGLILVLDTINLIVFEEIKALLTAQEIPFIAKNNASSMFNNFGNYEIYVTSEFETTVNELISNAIK' A
#
# COMPACT_ATOMS: atom_id res chain seq x y z
N MET A 1 10.11 -16.20 -3.88
CA MET A 1 9.01 -15.33 -3.69
C MET A 1 9.43 -14.09 -3.00
N GLY A 2 9.35 -12.99 -3.64
CA GLY A 2 9.71 -11.74 -3.07
C GLY A 2 8.50 -10.87 -2.80
N LEU A 3 8.72 -9.83 -2.05
CA LEU A 3 7.72 -8.80 -1.86
C LEU A 3 7.86 -7.76 -2.96
N ILE A 4 6.73 -7.27 -3.43
CA ILE A 4 6.69 -6.29 -4.49
C ILE A 4 5.99 -5.06 -3.97
N LEU A 5 6.57 -3.90 -4.21
CA LEU A 5 5.96 -2.63 -3.84
C LEU A 5 4.79 -2.37 -4.78
N VAL A 6 3.60 -2.24 -4.22
CA VAL A 6 2.41 -1.98 -5.02
C VAL A 6 1.83 -0.60 -4.78
N LEU A 7 2.21 0.06 -3.69
CA LEU A 7 1.74 1.42 -3.42
C LEU A 7 2.84 2.19 -2.73
N ASP A 8 3.05 3.41 -3.19
CA ASP A 8 3.99 4.34 -2.58
C ASP A 8 3.33 5.70 -2.67
N THR A 9 2.90 6.24 -1.54
CA THR A 9 2.14 7.48 -1.53
C THR A 9 2.49 8.31 -0.32
N ILE A 10 2.34 9.61 -0.44
CA ILE A 10 2.47 10.50 0.70
C ILE A 10 1.11 10.84 1.31
N ASN A 11 0.05 10.32 0.72
CA ASN A 11 -1.32 10.61 1.15
C ASN A 11 -1.81 9.52 2.09
N LEU A 12 -1.98 9.89 3.37
CA LEU A 12 -2.41 8.93 4.37
C LEU A 12 -3.79 8.34 4.08
N ILE A 13 -4.68 9.15 3.52
CA ILE A 13 -6.03 8.68 3.24
C ILE A 13 -6.00 7.57 2.20
N VAL A 14 -5.22 7.74 1.14
CA VAL A 14 -5.07 6.72 0.11
C VAL A 14 -4.46 5.45 0.71
N PHE A 15 -3.43 5.62 1.54
CA PHE A 15 -2.77 4.50 2.19
C PHE A 15 -3.77 3.69 3.01
N GLU A 16 -4.58 4.35 3.84
CA GLU A 16 -5.56 3.65 4.68
C GLU A 16 -6.65 2.99 3.85
N GLU A 17 -7.07 3.64 2.76
CA GLU A 17 -8.07 3.06 1.88
C GLU A 17 -7.59 1.77 1.25
N ILE A 18 -6.36 1.77 0.76
CA ILE A 18 -5.81 0.58 0.12
C ILE A 18 -5.61 -0.53 1.14
N LYS A 19 -5.16 -0.19 2.34
CA LYS A 19 -5.03 -1.21 3.39
C LYS A 19 -6.39 -1.86 3.70
N ALA A 20 -7.42 -1.05 3.80
CA ALA A 20 -8.75 -1.58 4.07
C ALA A 20 -9.23 -2.46 2.91
N LEU A 21 -8.95 -2.05 1.69
CA LEU A 21 -9.34 -2.81 0.53
C LEU A 21 -8.67 -4.18 0.49
N LEU A 22 -7.36 -4.22 0.75
CA LEU A 22 -6.64 -5.49 0.76
C LEU A 22 -7.10 -6.38 1.89
N THR A 23 -7.41 -5.80 3.04
CA THR A 23 -7.94 -6.56 4.17
C THR A 23 -9.30 -7.18 3.80
N ALA A 24 -10.15 -6.40 3.15
CA ALA A 24 -11.47 -6.89 2.74
C ALA A 24 -11.36 -8.04 1.74
N GLN A 25 -10.33 -8.02 0.90
CA GLN A 25 -10.10 -9.07 -0.08
C GLN A 25 -9.28 -10.23 0.47
N GLU A 26 -8.90 -10.15 1.74
CA GLU A 26 -8.10 -11.17 2.41
C GLU A 26 -6.75 -11.39 1.72
N ILE A 27 -6.18 -10.32 1.20
CA ILE A 27 -4.87 -10.37 0.58
C ILE A 27 -3.82 -9.97 1.62
N PRO A 28 -2.86 -10.84 1.91
CA PRO A 28 -1.81 -10.48 2.87
C PRO A 28 -0.91 -9.38 2.30
N PHE A 29 -0.55 -8.43 3.15
CA PHE A 29 0.31 -7.34 2.73
C PHE A 29 1.17 -6.89 3.90
N ILE A 30 2.23 -6.17 3.58
CA ILE A 30 3.07 -5.52 4.56
C ILE A 30 3.00 -4.03 4.31
N ALA A 31 2.65 -3.27 5.34
CA ALA A 31 2.54 -1.82 5.22
C ALA A 31 3.69 -1.18 6.00
N LYS A 32 4.36 -0.23 5.37
CA LYS A 32 5.43 0.52 6.00
C LYS A 32 5.04 1.99 6.08
N ASN A 33 5.27 2.58 7.23
CA ASN A 33 5.01 3.99 7.45
C ASN A 33 6.34 4.67 7.71
N ASN A 34 6.80 5.41 6.74
CA ASN A 34 8.06 6.11 6.82
C ASN A 34 7.89 7.57 7.20
N ALA A 35 6.70 7.97 7.56
CA ALA A 35 6.36 9.38 7.80
C ALA A 35 6.34 9.73 9.28
N SER A 36 7.00 8.96 10.12
CA SER A 36 6.83 9.09 11.56
C SER A 36 7.84 10.00 12.24
N SER A 37 8.78 10.54 11.53
CA SER A 37 9.82 11.33 12.15
C SER A 37 9.29 12.67 12.63
N MET A 38 9.66 13.06 13.83
CA MET A 38 9.27 14.35 14.33
C MET A 38 10.01 15.49 13.64
N PHE A 39 11.10 15.16 12.97
CA PHE A 39 11.91 16.18 12.28
C PHE A 39 11.62 16.25 10.80
N ASN A 40 10.86 15.31 10.30
CA ASN A 40 10.68 15.19 8.86
C ASN A 40 9.23 14.92 8.55
N ASN A 41 8.59 15.88 7.91
CA ASN A 41 7.20 15.75 7.51
C ASN A 41 7.05 15.13 6.14
N PHE A 42 8.15 14.74 5.54
CA PHE A 42 8.14 14.22 4.17
C PHE A 42 8.33 12.73 4.16
N GLY A 43 7.59 12.03 4.89
CA GLY A 43 7.65 10.59 4.81
C GLY A 43 6.73 10.07 3.73
N ASN A 44 6.79 8.80 3.51
CA ASN A 44 5.89 8.15 2.59
C ASN A 44 5.35 6.88 3.21
N TYR A 45 4.30 6.36 2.61
CA TYR A 45 3.66 5.12 3.05
C TYR A 45 3.80 4.11 1.92
N GLU A 46 4.17 2.89 2.26
CA GLU A 46 4.43 1.85 1.27
C GLU A 46 3.65 0.60 1.62
N ILE A 47 3.13 -0.08 0.61
CA ILE A 47 2.48 -1.36 0.79
C ILE A 47 3.14 -2.37 -0.14
N TYR A 48 3.48 -3.52 0.42
CA TYR A 48 4.11 -4.62 -0.32
C TYR A 48 3.24 -5.85 -0.26
N VAL A 49 3.20 -6.59 -1.34
CA VAL A 49 2.52 -7.89 -1.38
C VAL A 49 3.43 -8.89 -2.05
N THR A 50 3.12 -10.18 -1.90
CA THR A 50 3.88 -11.20 -2.61
C THR A 50 3.56 -11.14 -4.09
N SER A 51 4.49 -11.61 -4.91
CA SER A 51 4.37 -11.48 -6.35
C SER A 51 3.12 -12.13 -6.92
N GLU A 52 2.63 -13.16 -6.25
CA GLU A 52 1.43 -13.86 -6.76
C GLU A 52 0.19 -12.98 -6.73
N PHE A 53 0.18 -11.93 -5.91
CA PHE A 53 -0.96 -11.04 -5.81
C PHE A 53 -0.76 -9.74 -6.57
N GLU A 54 0.36 -9.58 -7.25
CA GLU A 54 0.71 -8.31 -7.86
C GLU A 54 -0.35 -7.81 -8.83
N THR A 55 -0.76 -8.65 -9.75
CA THR A 55 -1.73 -8.25 -10.77
C THR A 55 -3.06 -7.89 -10.14
N THR A 56 -3.53 -8.74 -9.22
CA THR A 56 -4.80 -8.49 -8.55
C THR A 56 -4.78 -7.16 -7.80
N VAL A 57 -3.71 -6.92 -7.04
CA VAL A 57 -3.61 -5.72 -6.25
C VAL A 57 -3.50 -4.48 -7.14
N ASN A 58 -2.74 -4.55 -8.22
CA ASN A 58 -2.62 -3.43 -9.14
C ASN A 58 -3.97 -3.06 -9.74
N GLU A 59 -4.79 -4.04 -10.05
CA GLU A 59 -6.14 -3.78 -10.55
C GLU A 59 -7.01 -3.12 -9.49
N LEU A 60 -6.94 -3.61 -8.27
CA LEU A 60 -7.72 -3.03 -7.18
C LEU A 60 -7.34 -1.58 -6.94
N ILE A 61 -6.04 -1.30 -6.92
CA ILE A 61 -5.57 0.06 -6.71
C ILE A 61 -5.99 0.96 -7.86
N SER A 62 -5.85 0.49 -9.07
CA SER A 62 -6.22 1.27 -10.24
C SER A 62 -7.70 1.66 -10.19
N ASN A 63 -8.55 0.74 -9.78
CA ASN A 63 -9.98 1.02 -9.68
C ASN A 63 -10.31 1.96 -8.53
N ALA A 64 -9.54 1.90 -7.46
CA ALA A 64 -9.82 2.70 -6.27
C ALA A 64 -9.40 4.15 -6.42
N ILE A 65 -8.36 4.41 -7.19
CA ILE A 65 -7.83 5.77 -7.31
C ILE A 65 -8.24 6.45 -8.59
N LYS A 66 -9.09 5.90 -9.34
CA LYS A 66 -9.49 6.45 -10.61
C LYS A 66 -10.22 7.76 -10.52
#